data_ef1d9d49792233394158ea334b50ed73
#
_entry.id   ef1d9d49792233394158ea334b50ed73
#
_cell.length_a   1.000
_cell.length_b   1.000
_cell.length_c   1.000
_cell.angle_alpha   90.00
_cell.angle_beta   90.00
_cell.angle_gamma   90.00
#
_symmetry.space_group_name_H-M   'P 1'
#
loop_
_entity.id
_entity.type
_entity.pdbx_description
1 polymer ?
#
loop_
_entity_poly.entity_id
_entity_poly.type
_entity_poly.pdbx_seq_one_letter_code
_entity_poly.pdbx_strand_id
1 'polypeptide(L)'
;MTIHSSDHSSDPAPWQTLATHVAFQNRWLQVLLDDVALPDNRRYEYTRLQGAGIGVGVLGFNANSEVLLEREYRHGVNQVVWQVPGGLAKADEDLQLAGLRELAEETGYAPAAITPETVRYLGMIWDNPGFSSMCSHIYAVWNLTLTGKTQRDPAEFVTLHWVTPAWLKEAVRSGEIKDRVVVAAVAYLLLNGLMKA
;
A
#
# COMPACT_ATOMS: atom_id res chain seq x y z
N MET A 1 4.26 18.21 22.58
CA MET A 1 5.21 17.52 21.68
C MET A 1 5.65 18.54 20.64
N THR A 2 6.86 19.07 20.76
CA THR A 2 7.35 20.15 19.89
C THR A 2 7.75 19.51 18.56
N ILE A 3 6.99 19.79 17.51
CA ILE A 3 7.39 19.44 16.15
C ILE A 3 8.55 20.39 15.84
N HIS A 4 9.76 19.85 15.77
CA HIS A 4 10.88 20.59 15.18
C HIS A 4 10.50 20.83 13.71
N SER A 5 10.21 22.07 13.34
CA SER A 5 10.24 22.48 11.94
C SER A 5 11.67 22.24 11.48
N SER A 6 11.88 21.20 10.66
CA SER A 6 13.17 20.98 10.02
C SER A 6 13.44 22.19 9.16
N ASP A 7 14.56 22.86 9.44
CA ASP A 7 15.11 23.88 8.55
C ASP A 7 15.54 23.15 7.26
N HIS A 8 14.76 23.27 6.21
CA HIS A 8 15.00 22.67 4.90
C HIS A 8 15.99 23.47 4.05
N SER A 9 16.64 24.48 4.62
CA SER A 9 17.60 25.35 3.88
C SER A 9 18.83 24.58 3.35
N SER A 10 19.08 23.38 3.87
CA SER A 10 20.18 22.50 3.45
C SER A 10 19.73 21.32 2.57
N ASP A 11 18.46 21.24 2.23
CA ASP A 11 17.95 20.15 1.39
C ASP A 11 18.53 20.23 -0.02
N PRO A 12 18.79 19.08 -0.68
CA PRO A 12 19.23 19.06 -2.06
C PRO A 12 18.21 19.76 -2.98
N ALA A 13 18.71 20.57 -3.89
CA ALA A 13 17.86 21.26 -4.86
C ALA A 13 17.13 20.24 -5.77
N PRO A 14 15.86 20.47 -6.10
CA PRO A 14 15.11 19.59 -7.00
C PRO A 14 15.67 19.67 -8.43
N TRP A 15 15.52 18.58 -9.17
CA TRP A 15 15.85 18.53 -10.60
C TRP A 15 14.71 19.18 -11.40
N GLN A 16 15.05 19.79 -12.52
CA GLN A 16 14.08 20.37 -13.43
C GLN A 16 13.80 19.40 -14.58
N THR A 17 12.54 18.95 -14.71
CA THR A 17 12.11 18.22 -15.91
C THR A 17 11.96 19.17 -17.08
N LEU A 18 12.60 18.88 -18.20
CA LEU A 18 12.66 19.70 -19.42
C LEU A 18 11.74 19.12 -20.49
N ALA A 19 11.70 17.79 -20.60
CA ALA A 19 10.81 17.05 -21.49
C ALA A 19 10.52 15.66 -20.91
N THR A 20 9.40 15.08 -21.33
CA THR A 20 9.02 13.70 -20.99
C THR A 20 8.61 12.97 -22.26
N HIS A 21 9.13 11.75 -22.46
CA HIS A 21 8.80 10.88 -23.56
C HIS A 21 8.22 9.56 -23.03
N VAL A 22 7.15 9.05 -23.66
CA VAL A 22 6.60 7.74 -23.37
C VAL A 22 7.38 6.70 -24.16
N ALA A 23 8.21 5.90 -23.49
CA ALA A 23 8.96 4.82 -24.12
C ALA A 23 8.13 3.54 -24.31
N PHE A 24 7.21 3.27 -23.35
CA PHE A 24 6.29 2.14 -23.40
C PHE A 24 5.03 2.46 -22.62
N GLN A 25 3.89 1.94 -23.07
CA GLN A 25 2.60 2.06 -22.36
C GLN A 25 1.73 0.82 -22.59
N ASN A 26 1.08 0.40 -21.54
CA ASN A 26 -0.05 -0.53 -21.58
C ASN A 26 -1.14 -0.09 -20.57
N ARG A 27 -2.16 -0.93 -20.34
CA ARG A 27 -3.25 -0.61 -19.40
C ARG A 27 -2.80 -0.50 -17.93
N TRP A 28 -1.63 -1.02 -17.57
CA TRP A 28 -1.16 -1.11 -16.20
C TRP A 28 -0.11 -0.06 -15.82
N LEU A 29 0.74 0.31 -16.79
CA LEU A 29 1.84 1.23 -16.54
C LEU A 29 2.32 1.94 -17.80
N GLN A 30 3.02 3.05 -17.56
CA GLN A 30 3.85 3.73 -18.54
C GLN A 30 5.32 3.69 -18.10
N VAL A 31 6.23 3.53 -19.05
CA VAL A 31 7.66 3.77 -18.90
C VAL A 31 7.95 5.12 -19.53
N LEU A 32 8.42 6.05 -18.74
CA LEU A 32 8.67 7.44 -19.12
C LEU A 32 10.18 7.71 -19.09
N LEU A 33 10.67 8.41 -20.10
CA LEU A 33 12.03 8.95 -20.17
C LEU A 33 11.92 10.47 -20.00
N ASP A 34 12.45 10.98 -18.89
CA ASP A 34 12.48 12.41 -18.60
C ASP A 34 13.87 12.97 -18.91
N ASP A 35 13.94 13.96 -19.79
CA ASP A 35 15.12 14.82 -19.89
C ASP A 35 15.10 15.79 -18.72
N VAL A 36 16.11 15.74 -17.87
CA VAL A 36 16.20 16.59 -16.70
C VAL A 36 17.48 17.44 -16.68
N ALA A 37 17.38 18.62 -16.10
CA ALA A 37 18.52 19.42 -15.68
C ALA A 37 18.78 19.16 -14.19
N LEU A 38 20.00 18.73 -13.88
CA LEU A 38 20.48 18.58 -12.51
C LEU A 38 20.73 19.97 -11.87
N PRO A 39 20.89 20.07 -10.54
CA PRO A 39 21.14 21.35 -9.88
C PRO A 39 22.39 22.11 -10.38
N ASP A 40 23.35 21.41 -10.96
CA ASP A 40 24.55 21.99 -11.59
C ASP A 40 24.41 22.24 -13.09
N ASN A 41 23.18 22.22 -13.63
CA ASN A 41 22.80 22.37 -15.04
C ASN A 41 23.28 21.27 -16.00
N ARG A 42 23.86 20.17 -15.52
CA ARG A 42 24.13 19.02 -16.38
C ARG A 42 22.83 18.36 -16.79
N ARG A 43 22.79 17.85 -18.02
CA ARG A 43 21.67 17.07 -18.54
C ARG A 43 21.79 15.62 -18.11
N TYR A 44 20.64 15.01 -17.80
CA TYR A 44 20.54 13.61 -17.44
C TYR A 44 19.21 13.04 -17.96
N GLU A 45 19.23 11.81 -18.47
CA GLU A 45 18.01 11.08 -18.82
C GLU A 45 17.59 10.21 -17.63
N TYR A 46 16.38 10.41 -17.13
CA TYR A 46 15.84 9.68 -16.00
C TYR A 46 14.68 8.79 -16.44
N THR A 47 14.81 7.48 -16.20
CA THR A 47 13.72 6.52 -16.46
C THR A 47 12.84 6.40 -15.24
N ARG A 48 11.53 6.61 -15.40
CA ARG A 48 10.56 6.38 -14.33
C ARG A 48 9.35 5.58 -14.79
N LEU A 49 8.72 4.90 -13.84
CA LEU A 49 7.45 4.20 -14.02
C LEU A 49 6.30 5.03 -13.46
N GLN A 50 5.20 5.06 -14.20
CA GLN A 50 3.93 5.61 -13.75
C GLN A 50 2.88 4.50 -13.78
N GLY A 51 2.29 4.18 -12.63
CA GLY A 51 1.23 3.19 -12.52
C GLY A 51 -0.15 3.73 -12.88
N ALA A 52 -1.12 2.83 -12.96
CA ALA A 52 -2.49 3.15 -13.35
C ALA A 52 -3.32 3.87 -12.27
N GLY A 53 -2.84 3.93 -11.02
CA GLY A 53 -3.61 4.55 -9.92
C GLY A 53 -2.85 4.57 -8.59
N ILE A 54 -3.56 4.99 -7.54
CA ILE A 54 -3.07 5.02 -6.17
C ILE A 54 -3.43 3.70 -5.51
N GLY A 55 -2.45 3.04 -4.87
CA GLY A 55 -2.66 1.81 -4.13
C GLY A 55 -3.37 2.04 -2.79
N VAL A 56 -4.24 1.12 -2.42
CA VAL A 56 -4.85 1.06 -1.08
C VAL A 56 -4.68 -0.34 -0.51
N GLY A 57 -4.38 -0.45 0.78
CA GLY A 57 -4.25 -1.73 1.48
C GLY A 57 -4.91 -1.68 2.85
N VAL A 58 -5.54 -2.78 3.26
CA VAL A 58 -6.33 -2.83 4.49
C VAL A 58 -5.87 -3.97 5.40
N LEU A 59 -5.38 -3.64 6.59
CA LEU A 59 -5.16 -4.62 7.64
C LEU A 59 -6.44 -4.76 8.48
N GLY A 60 -7.18 -5.85 8.26
CA GLY A 60 -8.49 -6.09 8.87
C GLY A 60 -8.42 -6.96 10.12
N PHE A 61 -9.22 -6.65 11.16
CA PHE A 61 -9.30 -7.37 12.43
C PHE A 61 -10.71 -7.88 12.68
N ASN A 62 -10.83 -9.13 13.09
CA ASN A 62 -12.10 -9.68 13.60
C ASN A 62 -12.32 -9.35 15.10
N ALA A 63 -13.46 -9.79 15.65
CA ALA A 63 -13.80 -9.59 17.06
C ALA A 63 -12.83 -10.28 18.04
N ASN A 64 -12.09 -11.30 17.59
CA ASN A 64 -11.05 -11.97 18.38
C ASN A 64 -9.68 -11.28 18.26
N SER A 65 -9.60 -10.13 17.61
CA SER A 65 -8.35 -9.41 17.29
C SER A 65 -7.39 -10.21 16.39
N GLU A 66 -7.88 -11.23 15.68
CA GLU A 66 -7.10 -11.88 14.64
C GLU A 66 -7.08 -11.01 13.39
N VAL A 67 -6.00 -11.11 12.63
CA VAL A 67 -5.71 -10.30 11.45
C VAL A 67 -5.99 -11.10 10.19
N LEU A 68 -6.72 -10.51 9.27
CA LEU A 68 -6.99 -11.08 7.94
C LEU A 68 -5.82 -10.80 7.01
N LEU A 69 -5.22 -11.85 6.51
CA LEU A 69 -4.21 -11.80 5.46
C LEU A 69 -4.61 -12.69 4.29
N GLU A 70 -4.01 -12.41 3.16
CA GLU A 70 -4.13 -13.19 1.93
C GLU A 70 -2.81 -13.85 1.57
N ARG A 71 -2.91 -15.01 0.92
CA ARG A 71 -1.79 -15.61 0.21
C ARG A 71 -2.13 -15.65 -1.27
N GLU A 72 -1.27 -15.07 -2.08
CA GLU A 72 -1.43 -15.01 -3.52
C GLU A 72 -0.10 -15.26 -4.23
N TYR A 73 -0.15 -15.93 -5.39
CA TYR A 73 1.00 -16.04 -6.27
C TYR A 73 1.23 -14.73 -7.01
N ARG A 74 2.38 -14.10 -6.77
CA ARG A 74 2.79 -12.88 -7.47
C ARG A 74 3.85 -13.22 -8.52
N HIS A 75 3.46 -13.13 -9.79
CA HIS A 75 4.30 -13.50 -10.93
C HIS A 75 5.61 -12.71 -10.99
N GLY A 76 5.59 -11.43 -10.62
CA GLY A 76 6.77 -10.57 -10.65
C GLY A 76 7.92 -11.03 -9.75
N VAL A 77 7.62 -11.74 -8.65
CA VAL A 77 8.60 -12.33 -7.73
C VAL A 77 8.64 -13.86 -7.82
N ASN A 78 7.77 -14.47 -8.64
CA ASN A 78 7.63 -15.91 -8.82
C ASN A 78 7.45 -16.67 -7.49
N GLN A 79 6.65 -16.12 -6.58
CA GLN A 79 6.41 -16.70 -5.25
C GLN A 79 4.96 -16.47 -4.80
N VAL A 80 4.48 -17.36 -3.92
CA VAL A 80 3.28 -17.10 -3.13
C VAL A 80 3.68 -16.21 -1.96
N VAL A 81 3.06 -15.03 -1.87
CA VAL A 81 3.37 -14.02 -0.85
C VAL A 81 2.21 -13.85 0.12
N TRP A 82 2.53 -13.44 1.34
CA TRP A 82 1.58 -12.92 2.30
C TRP A 82 1.35 -11.44 2.02
N GLN A 83 0.10 -11.02 1.95
CA GLN A 83 -0.29 -9.63 1.71
C GLN A 83 -1.58 -9.28 2.46
N VAL A 84 -1.92 -8.00 2.48
CA VAL A 84 -3.23 -7.52 2.91
C VAL A 84 -4.15 -7.41 1.71
N PRO A 85 -5.48 -7.52 1.90
CA PRO A 85 -6.45 -7.14 0.88
C PRO A 85 -6.22 -5.71 0.41
N GLY A 86 -6.35 -5.46 -0.89
CA GLY A 86 -6.19 -4.14 -1.45
C GLY A 86 -5.92 -4.13 -2.95
N GLY A 87 -6.06 -2.95 -3.53
CA GLY A 87 -5.93 -2.76 -4.97
C GLY A 87 -5.71 -1.32 -5.35
N LEU A 88 -6.27 -0.89 -6.47
CA LEU A 88 -6.16 0.47 -6.97
C LEU A 88 -7.45 1.26 -6.72
N ALA A 89 -7.33 2.46 -6.18
CA ALA A 89 -8.44 3.40 -6.15
C ALA A 89 -8.81 3.79 -7.59
N LYS A 90 -10.12 3.89 -7.87
CA LYS A 90 -10.63 4.42 -9.13
C LYS A 90 -10.39 5.92 -9.20
N ALA A 91 -10.47 6.48 -10.41
CA ALA A 91 -10.39 7.93 -10.57
C ALA A 91 -11.44 8.63 -9.71
N ASP A 92 -11.02 9.65 -8.95
CA ASP A 92 -11.86 10.45 -8.04
C ASP A 92 -12.54 9.67 -6.89
N GLU A 93 -12.15 8.41 -6.65
CA GLU A 93 -12.65 7.60 -5.52
C GLU A 93 -11.96 8.06 -4.22
N ASP A 94 -12.73 8.20 -3.15
CA ASP A 94 -12.18 8.37 -1.80
C ASP A 94 -11.34 7.16 -1.41
N LEU A 95 -10.11 7.37 -0.95
CA LEU A 95 -9.14 6.29 -0.71
C LEU A 95 -9.55 5.34 0.41
N GLN A 96 -10.28 5.83 1.43
CA GLN A 96 -10.82 4.96 2.47
C GLN A 96 -11.91 4.05 1.91
N LEU A 97 -12.81 4.63 1.10
CA LEU A 97 -13.88 3.85 0.46
C LEU A 97 -13.30 2.85 -0.55
N ALA A 98 -12.24 3.23 -1.29
CA ALA A 98 -11.53 2.30 -2.17
C ALA A 98 -10.97 1.11 -1.38
N GLY A 99 -10.28 1.35 -0.26
CA GLY A 99 -9.76 0.28 0.60
C GLY A 99 -10.87 -0.64 1.14
N LEU A 100 -11.99 -0.08 1.59
CA LEU A 100 -13.13 -0.87 2.06
C LEU A 100 -13.81 -1.66 0.95
N ARG A 101 -13.87 -1.11 -0.26
CA ARG A 101 -14.39 -1.80 -1.46
C ARG A 101 -13.52 -3.00 -1.80
N GLU A 102 -12.19 -2.81 -1.95
CA GLU A 102 -11.25 -3.89 -2.24
C GLU A 102 -11.32 -5.00 -1.17
N LEU A 103 -11.29 -4.62 0.12
CA LEU A 103 -11.46 -5.57 1.22
C LEU A 103 -12.73 -6.43 1.03
N ALA A 104 -13.87 -5.81 0.71
CA ALA A 104 -15.13 -6.52 0.54
C ALA A 104 -15.14 -7.39 -0.73
N GLU A 105 -14.62 -6.89 -1.85
CA GLU A 105 -14.57 -7.59 -3.15
C GLU A 105 -13.68 -8.83 -3.07
N GLU A 106 -12.49 -8.72 -2.47
CA GLU A 106 -11.53 -9.82 -2.37
C GLU A 106 -11.89 -10.83 -1.30
N THR A 107 -12.36 -10.37 -0.14
CA THR A 107 -12.50 -11.23 1.05
C THR A 107 -13.92 -11.57 1.44
N GLY A 108 -14.90 -10.77 1.04
CA GLY A 108 -16.28 -10.87 1.51
C GLY A 108 -16.49 -10.33 2.93
N TYR A 109 -15.48 -9.68 3.54
CA TYR A 109 -15.59 -9.07 4.87
C TYR A 109 -15.72 -7.54 4.77
N ALA A 110 -16.45 -6.96 5.71
CA ALA A 110 -16.56 -5.51 5.86
C ALA A 110 -16.76 -5.15 7.35
N PRO A 111 -16.44 -3.92 7.78
CA PRO A 111 -16.81 -3.45 9.12
C PRO A 111 -18.33 -3.32 9.23
N ALA A 112 -18.89 -3.62 10.40
CA ALA A 112 -20.32 -3.47 10.67
C ALA A 112 -20.78 -2.00 10.57
N ALA A 113 -19.89 -1.04 10.84
CA ALA A 113 -20.10 0.39 10.69
C ALA A 113 -18.77 1.08 10.36
N ILE A 114 -18.83 2.18 9.63
CA ILE A 114 -17.66 3.02 9.31
C ILE A 114 -17.64 4.18 10.30
N THR A 115 -16.76 4.09 11.28
CA THR A 115 -16.55 5.12 12.32
C THR A 115 -15.05 5.32 12.56
N PRO A 116 -14.61 6.40 13.22
CA PRO A 116 -13.20 6.57 13.57
C PRO A 116 -12.60 5.45 14.44
N GLU A 117 -13.44 4.69 15.14
CA GLU A 117 -13.03 3.54 15.97
C GLU A 117 -12.88 2.26 15.16
N THR A 118 -13.62 2.12 14.06
CA THR A 118 -13.62 0.91 13.22
C THR A 118 -12.77 1.03 11.97
N VAL A 119 -12.50 2.22 11.48
CA VAL A 119 -11.64 2.48 10.31
C VAL A 119 -10.66 3.59 10.62
N ARG A 120 -9.38 3.30 10.48
CA ARG A 120 -8.32 4.27 10.77
C ARG A 120 -7.27 4.30 9.67
N TYR A 121 -7.00 5.49 9.16
CA TYR A 121 -5.86 5.72 8.29
C TYR A 121 -4.56 5.57 9.09
N LEU A 122 -3.64 4.76 8.59
CA LEU A 122 -2.34 4.52 9.23
C LEU A 122 -1.23 5.38 8.62
N GLY A 123 -1.25 5.57 7.31
CA GLY A 123 -0.22 6.32 6.61
C GLY A 123 -0.11 5.95 5.14
N MET A 124 0.83 6.58 4.46
CA MET A 124 1.17 6.32 3.06
C MET A 124 2.63 5.92 2.96
N ILE A 125 2.93 5.02 2.05
CA ILE A 125 4.30 4.66 1.68
C ILE A 125 4.50 4.84 0.18
N TRP A 126 5.69 5.28 -0.22
CA TRP A 126 6.13 5.18 -1.61
C TRP A 126 6.48 3.73 -1.93
N ASP A 127 6.05 3.24 -3.09
CA ASP A 127 6.35 1.87 -3.51
C ASP A 127 7.82 1.69 -3.87
N ASN A 128 8.33 2.58 -4.70
CA ASN A 128 9.76 2.67 -5.02
C ASN A 128 10.10 4.08 -5.53
N PRO A 129 10.42 5.04 -4.63
CA PRO A 129 10.65 6.44 -5.01
C PRO A 129 11.90 6.64 -5.87
N GLY A 130 12.78 5.63 -6.00
CA GLY A 130 13.96 5.69 -6.86
C GLY A 130 13.63 5.68 -8.35
N PHE A 131 12.45 5.23 -8.76
CA PHE A 131 12.05 5.25 -10.16
C PHE A 131 10.53 5.29 -10.40
N SER A 132 9.74 5.53 -9.36
CA SER A 132 8.27 5.53 -9.46
C SER A 132 7.65 6.52 -8.49
N SER A 133 6.56 7.15 -8.89
CA SER A 133 5.70 7.95 -8.02
C SER A 133 4.55 7.15 -7.41
N MET A 134 4.49 5.84 -7.67
CA MET A 134 3.45 4.97 -7.12
C MET A 134 3.54 4.92 -5.59
N CYS A 135 2.40 4.94 -4.95
CA CYS A 135 2.28 4.89 -3.50
C CYS A 135 1.09 4.03 -3.08
N SER A 136 1.11 3.62 -1.81
CA SER A 136 0.04 2.84 -1.21
C SER A 136 -0.43 3.50 0.08
N HIS A 137 -1.73 3.77 0.19
CA HIS A 137 -2.39 4.25 1.40
C HIS A 137 -2.86 3.06 2.24
N ILE A 138 -2.59 3.09 3.53
CA ILE A 138 -2.78 1.95 4.42
C ILE A 138 -3.83 2.28 5.47
N TYR A 139 -4.78 1.38 5.64
CA TYR A 139 -5.85 1.48 6.62
C TYR A 139 -5.84 0.28 7.57
N ALA A 140 -6.23 0.49 8.82
CA ALA A 140 -6.62 -0.58 9.73
C ALA A 140 -8.13 -0.57 9.90
N VAL A 141 -8.75 -1.75 9.89
CA VAL A 141 -10.20 -1.90 9.98
C VAL A 141 -10.53 -2.96 11.03
N TRP A 142 -11.33 -2.60 12.03
CA TRP A 142 -11.73 -3.48 13.13
C TRP A 142 -13.18 -3.93 13.01
N ASN A 143 -13.48 -5.00 13.75
CA ASN A 143 -14.82 -5.59 13.82
C ASN A 143 -15.34 -6.05 12.45
N LEU A 144 -14.47 -6.70 11.70
CA LEU A 144 -14.85 -7.31 10.43
C LEU A 144 -15.90 -8.39 10.62
N THR A 145 -16.93 -8.34 9.80
CA THR A 145 -18.00 -9.34 9.71
C THR A 145 -18.12 -9.84 8.28
N LEU A 146 -18.47 -11.12 8.13
CA LEU A 146 -18.67 -11.72 6.81
C LEU A 146 -19.95 -11.18 6.17
N THR A 147 -19.83 -10.57 4.99
CA THR A 147 -20.97 -10.11 4.18
C THR A 147 -21.41 -11.14 3.14
N GLY A 148 -20.54 -12.12 2.85
CA GLY A 148 -20.80 -13.27 2.00
C GLY A 148 -20.76 -13.00 0.48
N LYS A 149 -20.28 -11.82 0.04
CA LYS A 149 -20.19 -11.46 -1.38
C LYS A 149 -18.76 -11.10 -1.73
N THR A 150 -18.10 -11.94 -2.51
CA THR A 150 -16.80 -11.64 -3.14
C THR A 150 -17.03 -11.31 -4.63
N GLN A 151 -16.21 -10.39 -5.16
CA GLN A 151 -16.21 -10.00 -6.59
C GLN A 151 -14.77 -9.87 -7.06
N ARG A 152 -14.00 -10.95 -6.95
CA ARG A 152 -12.58 -11.00 -7.34
C ARG A 152 -12.40 -10.87 -8.86
N ASP A 153 -11.30 -10.27 -9.27
CA ASP A 153 -10.86 -10.38 -10.67
C ASP A 153 -10.63 -11.86 -11.02
N PRO A 154 -10.98 -12.31 -12.22
CA PRO A 154 -10.71 -13.70 -12.66
C PRO A 154 -9.26 -14.16 -12.56
N ALA A 155 -8.30 -13.24 -12.48
CA ALA A 155 -6.88 -13.53 -12.30
C ALA A 155 -6.42 -13.60 -10.83
N GLU A 156 -7.31 -13.29 -9.87
CA GLU A 156 -7.01 -13.27 -8.45
C GLU A 156 -7.29 -14.62 -7.79
N PHE A 157 -6.25 -15.40 -7.62
CA PHE A 157 -6.30 -16.69 -6.93
C PHE A 157 -5.70 -16.54 -5.52
N VAL A 158 -6.54 -16.11 -4.56
CA VAL A 158 -6.13 -15.86 -3.18
C VAL A 158 -6.71 -16.88 -2.21
N THR A 159 -5.97 -17.15 -1.14
CA THR A 159 -6.47 -17.88 0.04
C THR A 159 -6.44 -16.95 1.26
N LEU A 160 -7.52 -16.96 2.03
CA LEU A 160 -7.69 -16.09 3.20
C LEU A 160 -7.24 -16.81 4.48
N HIS A 161 -6.55 -16.09 5.33
CA HIS A 161 -6.02 -16.60 6.59
C HIS A 161 -6.25 -15.61 7.73
N TRP A 162 -6.82 -16.10 8.83
CA TRP A 162 -6.85 -15.37 10.09
C TRP A 162 -5.63 -15.75 10.90
N VAL A 163 -4.81 -14.77 11.27
CA VAL A 163 -3.60 -14.96 12.03
C VAL A 163 -3.61 -14.13 13.31
N THR A 164 -2.92 -14.62 14.34
CA THR A 164 -2.79 -13.82 15.57
C THR A 164 -1.82 -12.64 15.36
N PRO A 165 -2.01 -11.51 16.07
CA PRO A 165 -1.05 -10.41 16.05
C PRO A 165 0.37 -10.83 16.44
N ALA A 166 0.51 -11.81 17.33
CA ALA A 166 1.81 -12.35 17.74
C ALA A 166 2.50 -13.06 16.58
N TRP A 167 1.78 -13.91 15.86
CA TRP A 167 2.31 -14.59 14.66
C TRP A 167 2.69 -13.57 13.57
N LEU A 168 1.82 -12.60 13.31
CA LEU A 168 2.09 -11.56 12.29
C LEU A 168 3.38 -10.79 12.58
N LYS A 169 3.58 -10.36 13.82
CA LYS A 169 4.81 -9.68 14.24
C LYS A 169 6.05 -10.55 14.02
N GLU A 170 5.96 -11.83 14.42
CA GLU A 170 7.05 -12.76 14.25
C GLU A 170 7.35 -13.03 12.77
N ALA A 171 6.33 -13.20 11.94
CA ALA A 171 6.48 -13.43 10.51
C ALA A 171 7.11 -12.21 9.80
N VAL A 172 6.80 -10.99 10.23
CA VAL A 172 7.50 -9.77 9.75
C VAL A 172 8.93 -9.72 10.27
N ARG A 173 9.15 -9.99 11.57
CA ARG A 173 10.47 -9.96 12.20
C ARG A 173 11.45 -10.98 11.58
N SER A 174 10.97 -12.18 11.28
CA SER A 174 11.77 -13.26 10.68
C SER A 174 12.00 -13.09 9.17
N GLY A 175 11.27 -12.19 8.51
CA GLY A 175 11.29 -12.00 7.05
C GLY A 175 10.51 -13.08 6.29
N GLU A 176 9.62 -13.83 6.94
CA GLU A 176 8.64 -14.67 6.26
C GLU A 176 7.68 -13.81 5.44
N ILE A 177 7.19 -12.72 6.04
CA ILE A 177 6.43 -11.67 5.35
C ILE A 177 7.41 -10.60 4.84
N LYS A 178 7.40 -10.39 3.53
CA LYS A 178 8.26 -9.42 2.83
C LYS A 178 7.47 -8.32 2.12
N ASP A 179 6.14 -8.43 2.12
CA ASP A 179 5.29 -7.43 1.50
C ASP A 179 5.41 -6.08 2.22
N ARG A 180 5.72 -5.02 1.46
CA ARG A 180 5.97 -3.69 2.01
C ARG A 180 4.76 -3.09 2.73
N VAL A 181 3.54 -3.38 2.24
CA VAL A 181 2.30 -2.82 2.81
C VAL A 181 2.03 -3.47 4.16
N VAL A 182 2.19 -4.81 4.27
CA VAL A 182 2.07 -5.54 5.54
C VAL A 182 3.11 -5.05 6.55
N VAL A 183 4.39 -4.95 6.13
CA VAL A 183 5.48 -4.49 7.01
C VAL A 183 5.22 -3.07 7.52
N ALA A 184 4.81 -2.15 6.64
CA ALA A 184 4.49 -0.79 7.01
C ALA A 184 3.25 -0.71 7.92
N ALA A 185 2.20 -1.48 7.62
CA ALA A 185 0.99 -1.54 8.46
C ALA A 185 1.32 -1.98 9.89
N VAL A 186 2.11 -3.04 10.06
CA VAL A 186 2.58 -3.52 11.37
C VAL A 186 3.40 -2.44 12.08
N ALA A 187 4.32 -1.77 11.38
CA ALA A 187 5.12 -0.70 11.94
C ALA A 187 4.25 0.48 12.42
N TYR A 188 3.30 0.94 11.60
CA TYR A 188 2.37 2.01 11.98
C TYR A 188 1.51 1.62 13.20
N LEU A 189 1.00 0.39 13.24
CA LEU A 189 0.19 -0.08 14.38
C LEU A 189 0.99 -0.11 15.67
N LEU A 190 2.23 -0.59 15.65
CA LEU A 190 3.12 -0.62 16.81
C LEU A 190 3.49 0.79 17.28
N LEU A 191 3.90 1.67 16.36
CA LEU A 191 4.31 3.05 16.67
C LEU A 191 3.15 3.90 17.22
N ASN A 192 1.93 3.63 16.79
CA ASN A 192 0.73 4.32 17.28
C ASN A 192 0.08 3.65 18.50
N GLY A 193 0.68 2.58 19.06
CA GLY A 193 0.14 1.86 20.22
C GLY A 193 -1.17 1.12 19.95
N LEU A 194 -1.50 0.88 18.68
CA LEU A 194 -2.71 0.17 18.25
C LEU A 194 -2.53 -1.36 18.23
N MET A 195 -1.29 -1.81 18.31
CA MET A 195 -0.89 -3.20 18.51
C MET A 195 0.20 -3.22 19.59
N LYS A 196 0.10 -4.14 20.55
CA LYS A 196 1.14 -4.29 21.59
C LYS A 196 2.41 -4.88 21.01
N ALA A 197 3.56 -4.43 21.53
CA ALA A 197 4.88 -4.94 21.16
C ALA A 197 5.07 -6.43 21.47
#